data_c160c4cfa44849ab57255b415e13042d
#
_entry.id   c160c4cfa44849ab57255b415e13042d
#
_cell.length_a   1.000
_cell.length_b   1.000
_cell.length_c   1.000
_cell.angle_alpha   90.00
_cell.angle_beta   90.00
_cell.angle_gamma   90.00
#
_symmetry.space_group_name_H-M   'P 1'
#
loop_
_entity.id
_entity.type
_entity.pdbx_description
1 polymer ?
#
loop_
_entity_poly.entity_id
_entity_poly.type
_entity_poly.pdbx_seq_one_letter_code
_entity_poly.pdbx_strand_id
1 'polypeptide(L)'
;MRLGVPKEPDNETRVAIVPSSLKKLMKAGFEVFVEKGAGISANYSDEEYVSAGASVVNRKEVLGCENIICINFPGVEGIAENTNLACVADPFRNPNYVKECLTAKITLMSMDMIPRRLSRAQSMDVNSSQDNLAGYKAVLLGAANVPKGIPMMTTSAGTVRPAKVVVMGSGVAGLQAIATAKRLGAVVYASDVRKSAAEQIESVGGRFIEVDGMDDFEDESGYAKPLTPEFIQKVNDTVCGVAKDADIIITTARIFGRPAPITVPSSAVSEFKSGAVIVDMNADVGGNCEDTKAGEIITTDNGVIIVGTSNLPGTIANTASMLYSNNLTTFITSLVDDGNVVLSDDDDILFGAPEDSDFYVNGMGGVLICIDGNMHEKQTRLMGAIE
;
A
#
# COMPACT_ATOMS: atom_id res chain seq x y z
N MET A 1 -2.86 -4.76 -29.69
CA MET A 1 -1.82 -4.24 -28.77
C MET A 1 -1.30 -5.38 -27.90
N ARG A 2 0.02 -5.55 -27.80
CA ARG A 2 0.63 -6.58 -26.97
C ARG A 2 0.80 -6.07 -25.54
N LEU A 3 0.34 -6.86 -24.56
CA LEU A 3 0.45 -6.55 -23.13
C LEU A 3 1.24 -7.65 -22.44
N GLY A 4 2.39 -7.32 -21.86
CA GLY A 4 3.27 -8.20 -21.14
C GLY A 4 3.02 -8.17 -19.62
N VAL A 5 2.96 -9.34 -19.01
CA VAL A 5 2.88 -9.52 -17.55
C VAL A 5 4.07 -10.36 -17.11
N PRO A 6 5.16 -9.76 -16.66
CA PRO A 6 6.34 -10.48 -16.20
C PRO A 6 6.08 -11.19 -14.87
N LYS A 7 6.86 -12.22 -14.59
CA LYS A 7 6.95 -12.81 -13.27
C LYS A 7 7.66 -11.83 -12.33
N GLU A 8 7.08 -11.61 -11.18
CA GLU A 8 7.66 -10.78 -10.12
C GLU A 8 8.92 -11.43 -9.51
N PRO A 9 9.77 -10.64 -8.82
CA PRO A 9 10.89 -11.16 -8.05
C PRO A 9 10.45 -12.17 -6.99
N ASP A 10 11.36 -13.05 -6.56
CA ASP A 10 11.05 -14.17 -5.65
C ASP A 10 10.50 -13.74 -4.27
N ASN A 11 10.75 -12.51 -3.84
CA ASN A 11 10.20 -11.93 -2.61
C ASN A 11 8.79 -11.34 -2.79
N GLU A 12 8.24 -11.33 -4.01
CA GLU A 12 6.88 -10.92 -4.32
C GLU A 12 6.05 -12.15 -4.73
N THR A 13 5.01 -12.41 -3.98
CA THR A 13 4.14 -13.56 -4.18
C THR A 13 2.88 -13.26 -4.99
N ARG A 14 2.58 -11.98 -5.20
CA ARG A 14 1.45 -11.53 -6.01
C ARG A 14 1.80 -11.58 -7.50
N VAL A 15 0.77 -11.46 -8.34
CA VAL A 15 0.90 -11.26 -9.79
C VAL A 15 0.03 -10.08 -10.23
N ALA A 16 0.52 -9.31 -11.19
CA ALA A 16 -0.14 -8.07 -11.61
C ALA A 16 -1.52 -8.31 -12.28
N ILE A 17 -1.66 -9.38 -13.05
CA ILE A 17 -2.91 -9.75 -13.74
C ILE A 17 -3.28 -11.18 -13.40
N VAL A 18 -4.55 -11.40 -13.07
CA VAL A 18 -5.12 -12.73 -12.81
C VAL A 18 -5.98 -13.20 -13.99
N PRO A 19 -6.19 -14.52 -14.18
CA PRO A 19 -6.95 -15.06 -15.33
C PRO A 19 -8.33 -14.43 -15.52
N SER A 20 -9.05 -14.12 -14.44
CA SER A 20 -10.39 -13.51 -14.52
C SER A 20 -10.44 -12.12 -15.15
N SER A 21 -9.32 -11.38 -15.16
CA SER A 21 -9.21 -10.04 -15.75
C SER A 21 -8.98 -10.08 -17.27
N LEU A 22 -8.52 -11.21 -17.83
CA LEU A 22 -8.13 -11.32 -19.23
C LEU A 22 -9.26 -10.97 -20.20
N LYS A 23 -10.49 -11.42 -19.90
CA LYS A 23 -11.64 -11.13 -20.74
C LYS A 23 -11.86 -9.63 -20.96
N LYS A 24 -11.65 -8.80 -19.92
CA LYS A 24 -11.81 -7.34 -20.01
C LYS A 24 -10.67 -6.73 -20.84
N LEU A 25 -9.44 -7.19 -20.64
CA LEU A 25 -8.25 -6.75 -21.41
C LEU A 25 -8.37 -7.09 -22.89
N MET A 26 -8.75 -8.32 -23.21
CA MET A 26 -8.94 -8.77 -24.60
C MET A 26 -10.07 -8.02 -25.30
N LYS A 27 -11.17 -7.71 -24.58
CA LYS A 27 -12.25 -6.89 -25.10
C LYS A 27 -11.79 -5.46 -25.44
N ALA A 28 -10.81 -4.93 -24.72
CA ALA A 28 -10.18 -3.64 -24.99
C ALA A 28 -9.14 -3.71 -26.13
N GLY A 29 -8.88 -4.89 -26.72
CA GLY A 29 -7.98 -5.06 -27.85
C GLY A 29 -6.56 -5.50 -27.48
N PHE A 30 -6.31 -5.94 -26.23
CA PHE A 30 -5.02 -6.46 -25.83
C PHE A 30 -4.88 -7.96 -26.15
N GLU A 31 -3.71 -8.33 -26.70
CA GLU A 31 -3.20 -9.69 -26.68
C GLU A 31 -2.28 -9.81 -25.47
N VAL A 32 -2.62 -10.69 -24.53
CA VAL A 32 -1.95 -10.74 -23.23
C VAL A 32 -0.92 -11.87 -23.21
N PHE A 33 0.33 -11.51 -22.89
CA PHE A 33 1.49 -12.39 -22.78
C PHE A 33 1.91 -12.47 -21.31
N VAL A 34 1.80 -13.66 -20.70
CA VAL A 34 2.13 -13.87 -19.30
C VAL A 34 3.43 -14.68 -19.22
N GLU A 35 4.37 -14.24 -18.40
CA GLU A 35 5.59 -15.02 -18.18
C GLU A 35 5.27 -16.34 -17.49
N LYS A 36 5.88 -17.43 -17.99
CA LYS A 36 5.70 -18.76 -17.42
C LYS A 36 5.94 -18.78 -15.91
N GLY A 37 4.96 -19.29 -15.18
CA GLY A 37 5.00 -19.39 -13.72
C GLY A 37 4.74 -18.07 -12.97
N ALA A 38 4.34 -16.97 -13.64
CA ALA A 38 4.10 -15.69 -13.01
C ALA A 38 3.01 -15.73 -11.91
N GLY A 39 1.96 -16.54 -12.10
CA GLY A 39 0.83 -16.64 -11.17
C GLY A 39 0.99 -17.68 -10.06
N ILE A 40 1.98 -18.52 -10.10
CA ILE A 40 2.08 -19.73 -9.24
C ILE A 40 2.06 -19.39 -7.76
N SER A 41 2.81 -18.38 -7.33
CA SER A 41 2.86 -17.95 -5.92
C SER A 41 1.54 -17.36 -5.43
N ALA A 42 0.67 -16.89 -6.35
CA ALA A 42 -0.68 -16.40 -6.08
C ALA A 42 -1.77 -17.46 -6.28
N ASN A 43 -1.41 -18.73 -6.49
CA ASN A 43 -2.29 -19.86 -6.78
C ASN A 43 -3.08 -19.72 -8.10
N TYR A 44 -2.42 -19.20 -9.14
CA TYR A 44 -2.93 -19.21 -10.52
C TYR A 44 -1.95 -20.00 -11.40
N SER A 45 -2.41 -21.09 -12.03
CA SER A 45 -1.58 -21.92 -12.89
C SER A 45 -1.43 -21.33 -14.30
N ASP A 46 -0.39 -21.77 -15.02
CA ASP A 46 -0.20 -21.40 -16.43
C ASP A 46 -1.38 -21.85 -17.30
N GLU A 47 -1.98 -23.01 -16.99
CA GLU A 47 -3.13 -23.57 -17.69
C GLU A 47 -4.39 -22.70 -17.53
N GLU A 48 -4.57 -22.07 -16.36
CA GLU A 48 -5.69 -21.14 -16.13
C GLU A 48 -5.54 -19.88 -17.00
N TYR A 49 -4.32 -19.34 -17.15
CA TYR A 49 -4.06 -18.23 -18.07
C TYR A 49 -4.31 -18.61 -19.52
N VAL A 50 -3.83 -19.76 -19.98
CA VAL A 50 -4.08 -20.25 -21.34
C VAL A 50 -5.59 -20.46 -21.58
N SER A 51 -6.28 -21.08 -20.64
CA SER A 51 -7.73 -21.32 -20.73
C SER A 51 -8.55 -20.03 -20.78
N ALA A 52 -8.05 -18.97 -20.15
CA ALA A 52 -8.67 -17.63 -20.17
C ALA A 52 -8.25 -16.79 -21.39
N GLY A 53 -7.35 -17.31 -22.26
CA GLY A 53 -7.00 -16.73 -23.56
C GLY A 53 -5.67 -15.99 -23.62
N ALA A 54 -4.83 -16.05 -22.58
CA ALA A 54 -3.47 -15.50 -22.63
C ALA A 54 -2.48 -16.46 -23.30
N SER A 55 -1.38 -15.91 -23.81
CA SER A 55 -0.21 -16.67 -24.24
C SER A 55 0.80 -16.74 -23.08
N VAL A 56 1.10 -17.97 -22.61
CA VAL A 56 2.16 -18.17 -21.61
C VAL A 56 3.49 -18.35 -22.35
N VAL A 57 4.44 -17.45 -22.08
CA VAL A 57 5.68 -17.31 -22.84
C VAL A 57 6.90 -17.11 -21.91
N ASN A 58 8.09 -16.99 -22.50
CA ASN A 58 9.30 -16.68 -21.72
C ASN A 58 9.42 -15.16 -21.42
N ARG A 59 10.31 -14.79 -20.47
CA ARG A 59 10.52 -13.40 -20.04
C ARG A 59 10.89 -12.47 -21.20
N LYS A 60 11.72 -12.92 -22.15
CA LYS A 60 12.15 -12.09 -23.30
C LYS A 60 10.96 -11.68 -24.17
N GLU A 61 10.01 -12.59 -24.40
CA GLU A 61 8.81 -12.30 -25.19
C GLU A 61 7.87 -11.35 -24.44
N VAL A 62 7.76 -11.47 -23.10
CA VAL A 62 6.99 -10.57 -22.26
C VAL A 62 7.57 -9.16 -22.27
N LEU A 63 8.90 -9.03 -22.05
CA LEU A 63 9.58 -7.73 -22.06
C LEU A 63 9.64 -7.08 -23.45
N GLY A 64 9.43 -7.85 -24.53
CA GLY A 64 9.28 -7.35 -25.89
C GLY A 64 7.87 -6.84 -26.25
N CYS A 65 6.95 -6.76 -25.31
CA CYS A 65 5.61 -6.19 -25.53
C CYS A 65 5.66 -4.65 -25.52
N GLU A 66 4.73 -4.02 -26.24
CA GLU A 66 4.58 -2.56 -26.30
C GLU A 66 4.10 -1.96 -24.97
N ASN A 67 3.35 -2.75 -24.21
CA ASN A 67 2.84 -2.37 -22.91
C ASN A 67 3.24 -3.45 -21.90
N ILE A 68 3.77 -3.06 -20.75
CA ILE A 68 4.17 -3.95 -19.68
C ILE A 68 3.49 -3.49 -18.39
N ILE A 69 2.86 -4.42 -17.68
CA ILE A 69 2.25 -4.16 -16.39
C ILE A 69 2.75 -5.16 -15.36
N CYS A 70 3.20 -4.65 -14.23
CA CYS A 70 3.75 -5.45 -13.13
C CYS A 70 3.44 -4.79 -11.78
N ILE A 71 3.84 -5.42 -10.70
CA ILE A 71 3.72 -4.84 -9.35
C ILE A 71 4.97 -4.04 -9.05
N ASN A 72 6.13 -4.68 -9.07
CA ASN A 72 7.40 -4.03 -8.81
C ASN A 72 8.08 -3.60 -10.11
N PHE A 73 8.95 -2.59 -10.02
CA PHE A 73 9.77 -2.17 -11.14
C PHE A 73 10.67 -3.33 -11.63
N PRO A 74 10.56 -3.76 -12.89
CA PRO A 74 11.22 -4.96 -13.38
C PRO A 74 12.68 -4.73 -13.84
N GLY A 75 13.19 -3.48 -13.73
CA GLY A 75 14.38 -3.01 -14.46
C GLY A 75 14.05 -2.66 -15.90
N VAL A 76 15.03 -2.11 -16.62
CA VAL A 76 14.87 -1.68 -18.03
C VAL A 76 15.51 -2.65 -19.03
N GLU A 77 16.29 -3.63 -18.56
CA GLU A 77 16.99 -4.57 -19.42
C GLU A 77 16.02 -5.45 -20.22
N GLY A 78 16.17 -5.43 -21.53
CA GLY A 78 15.32 -6.19 -22.46
C GLY A 78 14.01 -5.52 -22.82
N ILE A 79 13.72 -4.33 -22.29
CA ILE A 79 12.56 -3.52 -22.65
C ILE A 79 12.96 -2.56 -23.79
N ALA A 80 12.11 -2.45 -24.81
CA ALA A 80 12.37 -1.58 -25.95
C ALA A 80 12.09 -0.10 -25.62
N GLU A 81 12.72 0.82 -26.37
CA GLU A 81 12.35 2.25 -26.34
C GLU A 81 10.86 2.43 -26.64
N ASN A 82 10.24 3.44 -26.04
CA ASN A 82 8.81 3.78 -26.18
C ASN A 82 7.83 2.72 -25.65
N THR A 83 8.30 1.75 -24.86
CA THR A 83 7.42 0.83 -24.13
C THR A 83 6.68 1.56 -23.01
N ASN A 84 5.37 1.33 -22.87
CA ASN A 84 4.58 1.79 -21.75
C ASN A 84 4.75 0.81 -20.58
N LEU A 85 5.32 1.26 -19.48
CA LEU A 85 5.53 0.47 -18.25
C LEU A 85 4.67 1.02 -17.11
N ALA A 86 3.72 0.24 -16.61
CA ALA A 86 2.92 0.58 -15.44
C ALA A 86 3.26 -0.35 -14.26
N CYS A 87 3.75 0.22 -13.17
CA CYS A 87 4.12 -0.52 -11.96
C CYS A 87 4.05 0.38 -10.71
N VAL A 88 4.31 -0.16 -9.53
CA VAL A 88 4.58 0.62 -8.32
C VAL A 88 6.08 0.92 -8.29
N ALA A 89 6.47 2.09 -8.75
CA ALA A 89 7.88 2.50 -8.80
C ALA A 89 8.36 3.19 -7.53
N ASP A 90 7.44 3.78 -6.76
CA ASP A 90 7.74 4.63 -5.59
C ASP A 90 8.88 5.63 -5.91
N PRO A 91 8.64 6.55 -6.85
CA PRO A 91 9.69 7.31 -7.52
C PRO A 91 10.45 8.24 -6.57
N PHE A 92 9.83 8.67 -5.47
CA PHE A 92 10.48 9.53 -4.47
C PHE A 92 11.52 8.76 -3.64
N ARG A 93 11.31 7.48 -3.38
CA ARG A 93 12.29 6.64 -2.67
C ARG A 93 13.25 5.92 -3.62
N ASN A 94 12.84 5.73 -4.87
CA ASN A 94 13.62 5.05 -5.89
C ASN A 94 13.90 5.94 -7.11
N PRO A 95 14.55 7.11 -6.95
CA PRO A 95 14.80 8.03 -8.07
C PRO A 95 15.64 7.39 -9.19
N ASN A 96 16.43 6.36 -8.88
CA ASN A 96 17.21 5.63 -9.87
C ASN A 96 16.32 4.89 -10.89
N TYR A 97 15.17 4.36 -10.51
CA TYR A 97 14.23 3.73 -11.46
C TYR A 97 13.77 4.72 -12.52
N VAL A 98 13.51 5.96 -12.10
CA VAL A 98 13.14 7.04 -13.03
C VAL A 98 14.31 7.36 -13.96
N LYS A 99 15.55 7.48 -13.44
CA LYS A 99 16.75 7.73 -14.26
C LYS A 99 16.99 6.62 -15.29
N GLU A 100 16.77 5.35 -14.90
CA GLU A 100 16.87 4.22 -15.83
C GLU A 100 15.83 4.33 -16.96
N CYS A 101 14.56 4.63 -16.62
CA CYS A 101 13.50 4.81 -17.62
C CYS A 101 13.78 5.99 -18.55
N LEU A 102 14.25 7.14 -18.03
CA LEU A 102 14.64 8.29 -18.83
C LEU A 102 15.74 7.93 -19.84
N THR A 103 16.77 7.22 -19.37
CA THR A 103 17.92 6.81 -20.20
C THR A 103 17.50 5.81 -21.29
N ALA A 104 16.61 4.87 -20.94
CA ALA A 104 16.09 3.85 -21.84
C ALA A 104 14.90 4.35 -22.71
N LYS A 105 14.46 5.59 -22.54
CA LYS A 105 13.29 6.21 -23.19
C LYS A 105 12.02 5.37 -23.03
N ILE A 106 11.80 4.86 -21.82
CA ILE A 106 10.60 4.10 -21.45
C ILE A 106 9.58 5.08 -20.86
N THR A 107 8.33 4.95 -21.25
CA THR A 107 7.21 5.66 -20.63
C THR A 107 6.86 5.00 -19.30
N LEU A 108 7.14 5.67 -18.17
CA LEU A 108 6.88 5.14 -16.83
C LEU A 108 5.61 5.73 -16.24
N MET A 109 4.68 4.86 -15.89
CA MET A 109 3.46 5.15 -15.13
C MET A 109 3.55 4.52 -13.74
N SER A 110 3.65 5.34 -12.69
CA SER A 110 3.77 4.86 -11.32
C SER A 110 2.40 4.79 -10.64
N MET A 111 1.89 3.59 -10.44
CA MET A 111 0.53 3.36 -9.93
C MET A 111 0.33 3.82 -8.50
N ASP A 112 1.37 3.95 -7.71
CA ASP A 112 1.33 4.53 -6.36
C ASP A 112 1.11 6.06 -6.36
N MET A 113 1.27 6.71 -7.54
CA MET A 113 1.00 8.13 -7.75
C MET A 113 -0.45 8.43 -8.17
N ILE A 114 -1.34 7.43 -8.14
CA ILE A 114 -2.74 7.59 -8.54
C ILE A 114 -3.40 8.74 -7.75
N PRO A 115 -4.05 9.71 -8.41
CA PRO A 115 -4.70 10.84 -7.74
C PRO A 115 -6.02 10.40 -7.09
N ARG A 116 -5.93 9.67 -5.98
CA ARG A 116 -7.00 8.94 -5.28
C ARG A 116 -8.20 9.79 -4.87
N ARG A 117 -8.08 11.11 -4.88
CA ARG A 117 -9.19 12.04 -4.61
C ARG A 117 -10.16 12.19 -5.79
N LEU A 118 -9.70 11.92 -7.01
CA LEU A 118 -10.55 11.89 -8.18
C LEU A 118 -11.47 10.67 -8.13
N SER A 119 -12.78 10.90 -8.22
CA SER A 119 -13.77 9.80 -8.10
C SER A 119 -13.54 8.67 -9.09
N ARG A 120 -13.15 8.99 -10.35
CA ARG A 120 -12.84 7.98 -11.35
C ARG A 120 -11.55 7.19 -11.09
N ALA A 121 -10.61 7.76 -10.32
CA ALA A 121 -9.35 7.11 -9.97
C ALA A 121 -9.50 6.09 -8.83
N GLN A 122 -10.55 6.16 -8.02
CA GLN A 122 -10.75 5.29 -6.86
C GLN A 122 -10.73 3.80 -7.22
N SER A 123 -11.31 3.42 -8.36
CA SER A 123 -11.28 2.03 -8.84
C SER A 123 -9.91 1.57 -9.36
N MET A 124 -8.96 2.50 -9.53
CA MET A 124 -7.60 2.27 -9.98
C MET A 124 -6.58 2.37 -8.84
N ASP A 125 -7.02 2.73 -7.62
CA ASP A 125 -6.16 2.97 -6.45
C ASP A 125 -5.61 1.66 -5.88
N VAL A 126 -4.42 1.30 -6.36
CA VAL A 126 -3.69 0.11 -5.90
C VAL A 126 -3.26 0.25 -4.43
N ASN A 127 -2.93 1.47 -3.97
CA ASN A 127 -2.51 1.69 -2.60
C ASN A 127 -3.65 1.34 -1.64
N SER A 128 -4.84 1.90 -1.86
CA SER A 128 -6.00 1.63 -1.00
C SER A 128 -6.41 0.16 -0.99
N SER A 129 -6.38 -0.51 -2.14
CA SER A 129 -6.73 -1.93 -2.21
C SER A 129 -5.76 -2.82 -1.43
N GLN A 130 -4.45 -2.54 -1.53
CA GLN A 130 -3.41 -3.31 -0.85
C GLN A 130 -3.30 -2.94 0.64
N ASP A 131 -3.41 -1.66 0.99
CA ASP A 131 -3.43 -1.20 2.39
C ASP A 131 -4.60 -1.80 3.18
N ASN A 132 -5.78 -1.93 2.56
CA ASN A 132 -6.92 -2.60 3.18
C ASN A 132 -6.59 -4.04 3.58
N LEU A 133 -6.00 -4.81 2.66
CA LEU A 133 -5.58 -6.19 2.92
C LEU A 133 -4.45 -6.26 3.95
N ALA A 134 -3.52 -5.31 3.91
CA ALA A 134 -2.45 -5.21 4.89
C ALA A 134 -3.00 -4.99 6.31
N GLY A 135 -3.97 -4.08 6.49
CA GLY A 135 -4.64 -3.85 7.76
C GLY A 135 -5.36 -5.09 8.31
N TYR A 136 -6.05 -5.82 7.44
CA TYR A 136 -6.64 -7.11 7.79
C TYR A 136 -5.59 -8.11 8.28
N LYS A 137 -4.50 -8.27 7.50
CA LYS A 137 -3.45 -9.25 7.81
C LYS A 137 -2.67 -8.89 9.06
N ALA A 138 -2.43 -7.61 9.32
CA ALA A 138 -1.75 -7.15 10.53
C ALA A 138 -2.47 -7.62 11.80
N VAL A 139 -3.80 -7.52 11.84
CA VAL A 139 -4.59 -8.02 12.98
C VAL A 139 -4.44 -9.53 13.15
N LEU A 140 -4.47 -10.30 12.05
CA LEU A 140 -4.30 -11.76 12.12
C LEU A 140 -2.90 -12.15 12.63
N LEU A 141 -1.86 -11.43 12.21
CA LEU A 141 -0.50 -11.64 12.72
C LEU A 141 -0.39 -11.29 14.20
N GLY A 142 -1.00 -10.18 14.62
CA GLY A 142 -1.09 -9.82 16.03
C GLY A 142 -1.80 -10.91 16.85
N ALA A 143 -2.93 -11.40 16.34
CA ALA A 143 -3.71 -12.45 16.98
C ALA A 143 -2.99 -13.80 17.06
N ALA A 144 -2.17 -14.13 16.06
CA ALA A 144 -1.38 -15.37 16.01
C ALA A 144 -0.18 -15.37 16.98
N ASN A 145 0.36 -14.18 17.30
CA ASN A 145 1.56 -14.05 18.13
C ASN A 145 1.26 -13.66 19.59
N VAL A 146 0.06 -13.12 19.90
CA VAL A 146 -0.29 -12.74 21.26
C VAL A 146 -0.61 -13.98 22.12
N PRO A 147 -0.05 -14.11 23.34
CA PRO A 147 -0.33 -15.27 24.22
C PRO A 147 -1.67 -15.13 24.95
N LYS A 148 -2.72 -14.66 24.27
CA LYS A 148 -4.04 -14.39 24.84
C LYS A 148 -5.14 -14.58 23.81
N GLY A 149 -6.31 -15.07 24.24
CA GLY A 149 -7.52 -15.11 23.41
C GLY A 149 -8.02 -13.71 23.08
N ILE A 150 -8.47 -13.50 21.84
CA ILE A 150 -8.96 -12.18 21.40
C ILE A 150 -10.36 -11.87 21.93
N PRO A 151 -11.39 -12.73 21.74
CA PRO A 151 -12.73 -12.43 22.22
C PRO A 151 -12.88 -12.69 23.72
N MET A 152 -13.93 -12.14 24.30
CA MET A 152 -14.39 -12.59 25.60
C MET A 152 -14.83 -14.05 25.50
N MET A 153 -14.38 -14.88 26.44
CA MET A 153 -14.77 -16.29 26.51
C MET A 153 -15.15 -16.62 27.96
N THR A 154 -16.24 -17.39 28.15
CA THR A 154 -16.69 -17.84 29.44
C THR A 154 -16.75 -19.37 29.48
N THR A 155 -16.08 -19.96 30.47
CA THR A 155 -16.04 -21.40 30.68
C THR A 155 -16.36 -21.68 32.16
N SER A 156 -16.50 -22.95 32.53
CA SER A 156 -16.62 -23.38 33.93
C SER A 156 -15.38 -23.01 34.78
N ALA A 157 -14.23 -22.79 34.12
CA ALA A 157 -12.98 -22.37 34.77
C ALA A 157 -12.88 -20.85 34.98
N GLY A 158 -13.82 -20.05 34.42
CA GLY A 158 -13.83 -18.60 34.54
C GLY A 158 -14.04 -17.86 33.23
N THR A 159 -13.99 -16.54 33.33
CA THR A 159 -14.16 -15.61 32.19
C THR A 159 -12.82 -15.00 31.76
N VAL A 160 -12.49 -15.16 30.52
CA VAL A 160 -11.37 -14.47 29.83
C VAL A 160 -11.86 -13.12 29.32
N ARG A 161 -11.23 -12.05 29.77
CA ARG A 161 -11.52 -10.70 29.24
C ARG A 161 -11.02 -10.54 27.80
N PRO A 162 -11.72 -9.77 26.93
CA PRO A 162 -11.29 -9.55 25.57
C PRO A 162 -9.91 -8.88 25.51
N ALA A 163 -9.19 -9.12 24.43
CA ALA A 163 -7.93 -8.44 24.17
C ALA A 163 -8.15 -6.94 23.93
N LYS A 164 -7.20 -6.12 24.40
CA LYS A 164 -7.11 -4.70 24.10
C LYS A 164 -6.18 -4.50 22.90
N VAL A 165 -6.70 -3.90 21.84
CA VAL A 165 -5.95 -3.57 20.63
C VAL A 165 -5.84 -2.06 20.52
N VAL A 166 -4.65 -1.55 20.22
CA VAL A 166 -4.41 -0.13 19.93
C VAL A 166 -3.91 -0.01 18.49
N VAL A 167 -4.57 0.85 17.69
CA VAL A 167 -4.21 1.10 16.30
C VAL A 167 -3.72 2.55 16.17
N MET A 168 -2.50 2.74 15.70
CA MET A 168 -1.87 4.04 15.51
C MET A 168 -1.92 4.43 14.05
N GLY A 169 -2.82 5.34 13.70
CA GLY A 169 -3.19 5.75 12.35
C GLY A 169 -4.51 5.13 11.91
N SER A 170 -5.39 5.93 11.30
CA SER A 170 -6.71 5.53 10.83
C SER A 170 -6.93 5.80 9.34
N GLY A 171 -5.87 5.67 8.54
CA GLY A 171 -6.01 5.56 7.08
C GLY A 171 -6.73 4.26 6.69
N VAL A 172 -6.73 3.93 5.39
CA VAL A 172 -7.40 2.71 4.88
C VAL A 172 -6.98 1.45 5.64
N ALA A 173 -5.68 1.28 5.84
CA ALA A 173 -5.12 0.15 6.60
C ALA A 173 -5.58 0.14 8.07
N GLY A 174 -5.51 1.29 8.74
CA GLY A 174 -5.89 1.41 10.14
C GLY A 174 -7.39 1.16 10.37
N LEU A 175 -8.26 1.73 9.55
CA LEU A 175 -9.71 1.50 9.63
C LEU A 175 -10.04 0.03 9.41
N GLN A 176 -9.39 -0.64 8.45
CA GLN A 176 -9.58 -2.07 8.25
C GLN A 176 -9.05 -2.90 9.42
N ALA A 177 -7.91 -2.50 10.01
CA ALA A 177 -7.39 -3.16 11.21
C ALA A 177 -8.36 -3.03 12.39
N ILE A 178 -8.91 -1.83 12.63
CA ILE A 178 -9.92 -1.59 13.65
C ILE A 178 -11.14 -2.49 13.44
N ALA A 179 -11.71 -2.48 12.22
CA ALA A 179 -12.87 -3.29 11.88
C ALA A 179 -12.60 -4.80 12.04
N THR A 180 -11.42 -5.27 11.66
CA THR A 180 -11.03 -6.68 11.78
C THR A 180 -10.85 -7.08 13.24
N ALA A 181 -10.11 -6.30 14.03
CA ALA A 181 -9.91 -6.56 15.46
C ALA A 181 -11.25 -6.57 16.24
N LYS A 182 -12.14 -5.64 15.87
CA LYS A 182 -13.49 -5.58 16.44
C LYS A 182 -14.31 -6.82 16.11
N ARG A 183 -14.26 -7.31 14.87
CA ARG A 183 -14.94 -8.56 14.46
C ARG A 183 -14.39 -9.78 15.18
N LEU A 184 -13.11 -9.81 15.53
CA LEU A 184 -12.51 -10.85 16.37
C LEU A 184 -12.91 -10.73 17.84
N GLY A 185 -13.62 -9.70 18.23
CA GLY A 185 -14.14 -9.51 19.61
C GLY A 185 -13.20 -8.73 20.52
N ALA A 186 -12.21 -8.04 19.99
CA ALA A 186 -11.33 -7.17 20.77
C ALA A 186 -12.03 -5.87 21.23
N VAL A 187 -11.48 -5.26 22.29
CA VAL A 187 -11.73 -3.87 22.65
C VAL A 187 -10.67 -3.03 21.92
N VAL A 188 -11.10 -2.19 20.97
CA VAL A 188 -10.20 -1.48 20.08
C VAL A 188 -10.17 0.01 20.41
N TYR A 189 -8.96 0.54 20.59
CA TYR A 189 -8.67 1.96 20.67
C TYR A 189 -7.86 2.37 19.45
N ALA A 190 -8.04 3.58 18.95
CA ALA A 190 -7.28 4.06 17.80
C ALA A 190 -7.01 5.57 17.90
N SER A 191 -5.92 5.99 17.29
CA SER A 191 -5.54 7.40 17.17
C SER A 191 -5.30 7.78 15.72
N ASP A 192 -5.52 9.05 15.43
CA ASP A 192 -5.07 9.71 14.20
C ASP A 192 -4.70 11.15 14.58
N VAL A 193 -3.88 11.80 13.76
CA VAL A 193 -3.54 13.22 13.96
C VAL A 193 -4.67 14.16 13.51
N ARG A 194 -5.60 13.67 12.72
CA ARG A 194 -6.77 14.39 12.22
C ARG A 194 -7.96 14.15 13.15
N LYS A 195 -8.56 15.22 13.65
CA LYS A 195 -9.76 15.11 14.48
C LYS A 195 -10.96 14.54 13.72
N SER A 196 -11.07 14.85 12.43
CA SER A 196 -12.09 14.31 11.51
C SER A 196 -12.08 12.76 11.43
N ALA A 197 -10.96 12.12 11.76
CA ALA A 197 -10.84 10.67 11.79
C ALA A 197 -11.61 10.00 12.95
N ALA A 198 -12.01 10.76 13.99
CA ALA A 198 -12.73 10.22 15.15
C ALA A 198 -14.04 9.53 14.73
N GLU A 199 -14.87 10.18 13.89
CA GLU A 199 -16.13 9.62 13.40
C GLU A 199 -15.90 8.34 12.58
N GLN A 200 -14.83 8.30 11.78
CA GLN A 200 -14.49 7.13 10.98
C GLN A 200 -14.08 5.95 11.88
N ILE A 201 -13.28 6.19 12.92
CA ILE A 201 -12.86 5.18 13.90
C ILE A 201 -14.08 4.63 14.63
N GLU A 202 -14.98 5.49 15.10
CA GLU A 202 -16.19 5.09 15.83
C GLU A 202 -17.17 4.32 14.94
N SER A 203 -17.31 4.71 13.68
CA SER A 203 -18.19 4.03 12.71
C SER A 203 -17.82 2.56 12.48
N VAL A 204 -16.53 2.22 12.59
CA VAL A 204 -16.04 0.83 12.50
C VAL A 204 -15.91 0.13 13.85
N GLY A 205 -16.37 0.78 14.93
CA GLY A 205 -16.47 0.21 16.28
C GLY A 205 -15.22 0.38 17.14
N GLY A 206 -14.28 1.23 16.76
CA GLY A 206 -13.16 1.66 17.58
C GLY A 206 -13.55 2.73 18.60
N ARG A 207 -12.63 3.03 19.51
CA ARG A 207 -12.71 4.16 20.46
C ARG A 207 -11.58 5.11 20.12
N PHE A 208 -11.91 6.35 19.81
CA PHE A 208 -10.91 7.34 19.50
C PHE A 208 -10.09 7.72 20.75
N ILE A 209 -8.77 7.82 20.60
CA ILE A 209 -7.86 8.33 21.62
C ILE A 209 -7.69 9.82 21.37
N GLU A 210 -8.36 10.64 22.18
CA GLU A 210 -8.27 12.09 22.09
C GLU A 210 -6.97 12.59 22.71
N VAL A 211 -6.32 13.56 22.05
CA VAL A 211 -5.11 14.22 22.53
C VAL A 211 -5.42 15.70 22.76
N ASP A 212 -5.15 16.20 23.96
CA ASP A 212 -5.41 17.60 24.31
C ASP A 212 -4.70 18.57 23.36
N GLY A 213 -5.43 19.57 22.84
CA GLY A 213 -4.92 20.55 21.89
C GLY A 213 -4.90 20.03 20.45
N MET A 214 -5.64 18.97 20.19
CA MET A 214 -5.90 18.48 18.84
C MET A 214 -6.91 19.41 18.17
N ASP A 215 -6.40 20.35 17.38
CA ASP A 215 -7.20 21.12 16.44
C ASP A 215 -7.35 20.34 15.13
N ASP A 216 -8.17 20.86 14.20
CA ASP A 216 -8.25 20.26 12.85
C ASP A 216 -6.94 20.52 12.09
N PHE A 217 -5.98 19.60 12.25
CA PHE A 217 -4.75 19.57 11.46
C PHE A 217 -4.97 18.93 10.08
N GLU A 218 -6.14 19.17 9.52
CA GLU A 218 -6.46 18.76 8.16
C GLU A 218 -6.28 19.96 7.23
N ASP A 219 -5.54 19.77 6.13
CA ASP A 219 -5.48 20.76 5.08
C ASP A 219 -6.75 20.71 4.22
N GLU A 220 -6.95 21.67 3.33
CA GLU A 220 -8.08 21.72 2.41
C GLU A 220 -8.15 20.46 1.52
N SER A 221 -7.08 19.68 1.49
CA SER A 221 -6.94 18.43 0.74
C SER A 221 -7.29 17.17 1.54
N GLY A 222 -7.64 17.27 2.83
CA GLY A 222 -7.93 16.14 3.69
C GLY A 222 -6.67 15.37 4.16
N TYR A 223 -5.49 15.96 3.96
CA TYR A 223 -4.24 15.45 4.53
C TYR A 223 -3.89 16.18 5.82
N ALA A 224 -3.14 15.50 6.68
CA ALA A 224 -2.63 16.15 7.88
C ALA A 224 -1.67 17.28 7.50
N LYS A 225 -1.92 18.47 8.04
CA LYS A 225 -0.98 19.59 7.97
C LYS A 225 0.35 19.20 8.63
N PRO A 226 1.47 19.83 8.27
CA PRO A 226 2.72 19.64 9.00
C PRO A 226 2.52 19.93 10.48
N LEU A 227 2.74 18.92 11.32
CA LEU A 227 2.65 19.02 12.76
C LEU A 227 3.97 19.50 13.34
N THR A 228 3.91 20.24 14.45
CA THR A 228 5.14 20.58 15.17
C THR A 228 5.73 19.34 15.83
N PRO A 229 7.06 19.24 15.98
CA PRO A 229 7.70 18.12 16.67
C PRO A 229 7.15 17.91 18.08
N GLU A 230 6.84 18.98 18.80
CA GLU A 230 6.30 18.94 20.16
C GLU A 230 4.90 18.34 20.18
N PHE A 231 4.07 18.63 19.18
CA PHE A 231 2.72 18.06 19.10
C PHE A 231 2.79 16.56 18.72
N ILE A 232 3.67 16.20 17.78
CA ILE A 232 3.92 14.77 17.41
C ILE A 232 4.35 14.00 18.66
N GLN A 233 5.28 14.54 19.46
CA GLN A 233 5.72 13.91 20.71
C GLN A 233 4.55 13.72 21.68
N LYS A 234 3.71 14.75 21.86
CA LYS A 234 2.54 14.68 22.72
C LYS A 234 1.54 13.61 22.29
N VAL A 235 1.30 13.49 20.97
CA VAL A 235 0.46 12.43 20.39
C VAL A 235 1.06 11.05 20.73
N ASN A 236 2.34 10.86 20.44
CA ASN A 236 3.04 9.60 20.68
C ASN A 236 2.99 9.22 22.17
N ASP A 237 3.29 10.15 23.07
CA ASP A 237 3.28 9.92 24.53
C ASP A 237 1.89 9.52 25.02
N THR A 238 0.84 10.23 24.55
CA THR A 238 -0.55 9.94 24.93
C THR A 238 -0.97 8.55 24.44
N VAL A 239 -0.70 8.23 23.17
CA VAL A 239 -1.10 6.94 22.57
C VAL A 239 -0.29 5.78 23.16
N CYS A 240 1.02 5.95 23.34
CA CYS A 240 1.86 4.97 24.03
C CYS A 240 1.41 4.76 25.48
N GLY A 241 0.98 5.81 26.18
CA GLY A 241 0.38 5.71 27.51
C GLY A 241 -0.86 4.82 27.53
N VAL A 242 -1.75 4.92 26.56
CA VAL A 242 -2.91 4.04 26.39
C VAL A 242 -2.48 2.63 26.01
N ALA A 243 -1.36 2.48 25.27
CA ALA A 243 -0.87 1.21 24.77
C ALA A 243 -0.10 0.37 25.82
N LYS A 244 0.30 0.93 26.97
CA LYS A 244 1.07 0.21 28.01
C LYS A 244 0.47 -1.14 28.45
N ASP A 245 -0.85 -1.22 28.54
CA ASP A 245 -1.59 -2.43 28.90
C ASP A 245 -2.28 -3.10 27.69
N ALA A 246 -1.99 -2.66 26.45
CA ALA A 246 -2.52 -3.28 25.25
C ALA A 246 -1.95 -4.69 25.05
N ASP A 247 -2.76 -5.56 24.47
CA ASP A 247 -2.35 -6.91 24.08
C ASP A 247 -1.73 -6.90 22.67
N ILE A 248 -2.28 -6.06 21.78
CA ILE A 248 -1.79 -5.88 20.43
C ILE A 248 -1.75 -4.39 20.10
N ILE A 249 -0.65 -3.96 19.46
CA ILE A 249 -0.45 -2.61 18.96
C ILE A 249 -0.20 -2.74 17.45
N ILE A 250 -0.92 -1.97 16.63
CA ILE A 250 -0.75 -1.97 15.17
C ILE A 250 -0.38 -0.55 14.75
N THR A 251 0.76 -0.40 14.09
CA THR A 251 1.23 0.89 13.62
C THR A 251 1.06 0.99 12.11
N THR A 252 0.43 2.08 11.64
CA THR A 252 0.08 2.27 10.23
C THR A 252 0.47 3.65 9.68
N ALA A 253 1.20 4.46 10.46
CA ALA A 253 1.53 5.82 10.09
C ALA A 253 2.51 5.85 8.90
N ARG A 254 2.07 6.37 7.76
CA ARG A 254 2.88 6.47 6.55
C ARG A 254 2.82 7.89 6.00
N ILE A 255 3.97 8.42 5.59
CA ILE A 255 4.08 9.70 4.88
C ILE A 255 4.54 9.36 3.46
N PHE A 256 3.77 9.83 2.48
CA PHE A 256 4.09 9.56 1.07
C PHE A 256 5.49 10.09 0.70
N GLY A 257 6.28 9.26 0.01
CA GLY A 257 7.63 9.60 -0.45
C GLY A 257 8.69 9.83 0.65
N ARG A 258 8.38 9.49 1.92
CA ARG A 258 9.31 9.64 3.05
C ARG A 258 9.40 8.35 3.86
N PRO A 259 10.46 8.18 4.66
CA PRO A 259 10.51 7.12 5.66
C PRO A 259 9.33 7.21 6.61
N ALA A 260 8.89 6.07 7.14
CA ALA A 260 7.82 6.01 8.13
C ALA A 260 8.23 6.81 9.40
N PRO A 261 7.33 7.61 9.99
CA PRO A 261 7.64 8.33 11.22
C PRO A 261 7.69 7.33 12.39
N ILE A 262 8.61 7.54 13.32
CA ILE A 262 8.64 6.78 14.57
C ILE A 262 7.48 7.24 15.45
N THR A 263 6.55 6.33 15.72
CA THR A 263 5.39 6.55 16.61
C THR A 263 5.53 5.77 17.93
N VAL A 264 6.36 4.73 17.93
CA VAL A 264 6.66 3.91 19.12
C VAL A 264 8.17 3.89 19.32
N PRO A 265 8.72 4.79 20.16
CA PRO A 265 10.14 4.79 20.48
C PRO A 265 10.50 3.60 21.39
N SER A 266 11.78 3.19 21.41
CA SER A 266 12.29 2.10 22.25
C SER A 266 11.99 2.30 23.75
N SER A 267 11.98 3.55 24.21
CA SER A 267 11.59 3.90 25.58
C SER A 267 10.15 3.49 25.91
N ALA A 268 9.21 3.64 24.94
CA ALA A 268 7.82 3.20 25.12
C ALA A 268 7.71 1.67 25.07
N VAL A 269 8.47 1.01 24.17
CA VAL A 269 8.51 -0.48 24.10
C VAL A 269 8.90 -1.09 25.45
N SER A 270 9.88 -0.47 26.13
CA SER A 270 10.35 -0.94 27.45
C SER A 270 9.28 -0.86 28.55
N GLU A 271 8.27 -0.02 28.38
CA GLU A 271 7.17 0.16 29.34
C GLU A 271 5.93 -0.70 29.02
N PHE A 272 5.88 -1.34 27.85
CA PHE A 272 4.77 -2.21 27.50
C PHE A 272 4.83 -3.52 28.28
N LYS A 273 3.66 -4.09 28.54
CA LYS A 273 3.58 -5.34 29.28
C LYS A 273 4.22 -6.50 28.51
N SER A 274 4.83 -7.42 29.23
CA SER A 274 5.34 -8.68 28.66
C SER A 274 4.24 -9.44 27.91
N GLY A 275 4.57 -9.99 26.74
CA GLY A 275 3.63 -10.68 25.86
C GLY A 275 2.74 -9.75 25.01
N ALA A 276 2.92 -8.42 25.10
CA ALA A 276 2.33 -7.52 24.12
C ALA A 276 2.94 -7.75 22.73
N VAL A 277 2.14 -7.58 21.68
CA VAL A 277 2.57 -7.74 20.29
C VAL A 277 2.46 -6.42 19.57
N ILE A 278 3.55 -5.94 18.99
CA ILE A 278 3.57 -4.80 18.05
C ILE A 278 3.60 -5.38 16.64
N VAL A 279 2.65 -5.00 15.79
CA VAL A 279 2.70 -5.30 14.35
C VAL A 279 2.98 -4.00 13.63
N ASP A 280 4.19 -3.88 13.10
CA ASP A 280 4.62 -2.70 12.36
C ASP A 280 4.37 -2.90 10.87
N MET A 281 3.36 -2.21 10.35
CA MET A 281 2.96 -2.34 8.95
C MET A 281 3.91 -1.62 7.98
N ASN A 282 4.81 -0.79 8.49
CA ASN A 282 5.76 -0.01 7.70
C ASN A 282 7.21 -0.48 7.87
N ALA A 283 7.41 -1.73 8.30
CA ALA A 283 8.73 -2.29 8.55
C ALA A 283 9.71 -2.14 7.36
N ASP A 284 9.21 -2.29 6.13
CA ASP A 284 9.97 -2.18 4.89
C ASP A 284 10.27 -0.72 4.45
N VAL A 285 9.74 0.27 5.17
CA VAL A 285 9.95 1.70 4.88
C VAL A 285 10.50 2.48 6.08
N GLY A 286 11.24 1.79 6.94
CA GLY A 286 11.90 2.35 8.11
C GLY A 286 11.24 2.03 9.44
N GLY A 287 10.01 1.52 9.43
CA GLY A 287 9.25 1.16 10.64
C GLY A 287 8.65 2.35 11.39
N ASN A 288 7.53 2.11 12.04
CA ASN A 288 6.95 3.05 13.01
C ASN A 288 7.40 2.76 14.45
N CYS A 289 7.83 1.54 14.73
CA CYS A 289 8.46 1.16 15.99
C CYS A 289 9.98 1.16 15.80
N GLU A 290 10.68 1.87 16.68
CA GLU A 290 12.13 2.06 16.59
C GLU A 290 12.93 0.75 16.62
N ASP A 291 12.40 -0.27 17.33
CA ASP A 291 13.05 -1.57 17.47
C ASP A 291 12.67 -2.56 16.35
N THR A 292 11.85 -2.14 15.37
CA THR A 292 11.42 -3.01 14.27
C THR A 292 12.59 -3.46 13.39
N LYS A 293 12.59 -4.75 13.05
CA LYS A 293 13.47 -5.32 12.02
C LYS A 293 12.63 -5.82 10.87
N ALA A 294 12.87 -5.26 9.67
CA ALA A 294 12.14 -5.64 8.46
C ALA A 294 12.32 -7.13 8.14
N GLY A 295 11.21 -7.82 7.89
CA GLY A 295 11.19 -9.25 7.57
C GLY A 295 11.30 -10.19 8.78
N GLU A 296 11.49 -9.68 10.01
CA GLU A 296 11.71 -10.50 11.20
C GLU A 296 10.57 -10.39 12.22
N ILE A 297 10.45 -11.42 13.05
CA ILE A 297 9.70 -11.38 14.31
C ILE A 297 10.71 -11.48 15.43
N ILE A 298 10.80 -10.47 16.27
CA ILE A 298 11.75 -10.42 17.38
C ILE A 298 11.02 -10.34 18.71
N THR A 299 11.69 -10.74 19.78
CA THR A 299 11.22 -10.56 21.17
C THR A 299 12.23 -9.73 21.93
N THR A 300 11.77 -8.67 22.57
CA THR A 300 12.62 -7.77 23.37
C THR A 300 12.91 -8.36 24.76
N ASP A 301 13.86 -7.78 25.50
CA ASP A 301 14.26 -8.26 26.83
C ASP A 301 13.10 -8.25 27.85
N ASN A 302 12.15 -7.31 27.72
CA ASN A 302 10.94 -7.26 28.56
C ASN A 302 9.80 -8.15 28.06
N GLY A 303 10.05 -8.94 26.98
CA GLY A 303 9.09 -9.92 26.46
C GLY A 303 8.03 -9.35 25.53
N VAL A 304 8.23 -8.15 24.95
CA VAL A 304 7.37 -7.60 23.87
C VAL A 304 7.77 -8.26 22.55
N ILE A 305 6.79 -8.71 21.78
CA ILE A 305 7.00 -9.33 20.47
C ILE A 305 6.78 -8.25 19.41
N ILE A 306 7.75 -8.06 18.52
CA ILE A 306 7.67 -7.09 17.40
C ILE A 306 7.64 -7.87 16.10
N VAL A 307 6.56 -7.70 15.35
CA VAL A 307 6.30 -8.34 14.04
C VAL A 307 6.58 -7.32 12.97
N GLY A 308 7.74 -7.45 12.30
CA GLY A 308 8.20 -6.61 11.19
C GLY A 308 8.00 -7.28 9.83
N THR A 309 6.91 -8.05 9.65
CA THR A 309 6.63 -8.74 8.38
C THR A 309 6.51 -7.75 7.24
N SER A 310 7.40 -7.87 6.24
CA SER A 310 7.35 -7.10 5.00
C SER A 310 6.27 -7.64 4.07
N ASN A 311 5.83 -6.79 3.12
CA ASN A 311 4.86 -7.16 2.08
C ASN A 311 3.64 -7.91 2.64
N LEU A 312 2.94 -7.32 3.59
CA LEU A 312 1.74 -7.91 4.20
C LEU A 312 0.69 -8.37 3.18
N PRO A 313 0.36 -7.61 2.10
CA PRO A 313 -0.57 -8.08 1.06
C PRO A 313 -0.08 -9.34 0.36
N GLY A 314 1.22 -9.49 0.15
CA GLY A 314 1.82 -10.68 -0.45
C GLY A 314 1.58 -11.96 0.38
N THR A 315 1.37 -11.84 1.69
CA THR A 315 1.04 -13.00 2.55
C THR A 315 -0.37 -13.58 2.31
N ILE A 316 -1.20 -12.87 1.54
CA ILE A 316 -2.53 -13.31 1.06
C ILE A 316 -2.61 -13.09 -0.46
N ALA A 317 -1.60 -13.58 -1.15
CA ALA A 317 -1.28 -13.28 -2.55
C ALA A 317 -2.44 -13.44 -3.52
N ASN A 318 -3.28 -14.47 -3.37
CA ASN A 318 -4.42 -14.71 -4.26
C ASN A 318 -5.40 -13.53 -4.26
N THR A 319 -5.89 -13.13 -3.07
CA THR A 319 -6.83 -12.01 -2.93
C THR A 319 -6.16 -10.68 -3.30
N ALA A 320 -4.91 -10.48 -2.90
CA ALA A 320 -4.15 -9.27 -3.20
C ALA A 320 -3.93 -9.09 -4.71
N SER A 321 -3.57 -10.19 -5.42
CA SER A 321 -3.43 -10.17 -6.87
C SER A 321 -4.75 -9.90 -7.58
N MET A 322 -5.85 -10.46 -7.10
CA MET A 322 -7.18 -10.22 -7.68
C MET A 322 -7.55 -8.74 -7.61
N LEU A 323 -7.38 -8.09 -6.45
CA LEU A 323 -7.70 -6.67 -6.28
C LEU A 323 -6.74 -5.78 -7.08
N TYR A 324 -5.44 -6.06 -7.04
CA TYR A 324 -4.44 -5.34 -7.81
C TYR A 324 -4.71 -5.44 -9.32
N SER A 325 -5.00 -6.64 -9.80
CA SER A 325 -5.36 -6.89 -11.19
C SER A 325 -6.61 -6.11 -11.64
N ASN A 326 -7.61 -5.99 -10.77
CA ASN A 326 -8.81 -5.19 -11.06
C ASN A 326 -8.45 -3.70 -11.20
N ASN A 327 -7.60 -3.17 -10.30
CA ASN A 327 -7.13 -1.79 -10.38
C ASN A 327 -6.36 -1.53 -11.68
N LEU A 328 -5.35 -2.36 -11.99
CA LEU A 328 -4.55 -2.23 -13.22
C LEU A 328 -5.38 -2.41 -14.48
N THR A 329 -6.28 -3.41 -14.50
CA THR A 329 -7.15 -3.63 -15.64
C THR A 329 -8.04 -2.42 -15.89
N THR A 330 -8.57 -1.80 -14.83
CA THR A 330 -9.38 -0.60 -14.96
C THR A 330 -8.54 0.56 -15.49
N PHE A 331 -7.34 0.76 -14.96
CA PHE A 331 -6.41 1.79 -15.42
C PHE A 331 -6.02 1.60 -16.88
N ILE A 332 -5.41 0.47 -17.25
CA ILE A 332 -4.90 0.29 -18.62
C ILE A 332 -6.01 0.30 -19.69
N THR A 333 -7.21 -0.21 -19.35
CA THR A 333 -8.34 -0.17 -20.29
C THR A 333 -8.94 1.22 -20.43
N SER A 334 -8.77 2.12 -19.46
CA SER A 334 -9.21 3.51 -19.58
C SER A 334 -8.34 4.34 -20.52
N LEU A 335 -7.13 3.88 -20.80
CA LEU A 335 -6.20 4.53 -21.73
C LEU A 335 -6.42 4.12 -23.20
N VAL A 336 -7.33 3.17 -23.45
CA VAL A 336 -7.55 2.67 -24.82
C VAL A 336 -8.58 3.51 -25.56
N ASP A 337 -8.16 4.08 -26.69
CA ASP A 337 -9.01 4.78 -27.64
C ASP A 337 -8.72 4.27 -29.05
N ASP A 338 -9.78 3.95 -29.81
CA ASP A 338 -9.73 3.38 -31.17
C ASP A 338 -8.70 2.25 -31.35
N GLY A 339 -8.60 1.37 -30.35
CA GLY A 339 -7.72 0.20 -30.37
C GLY A 339 -6.24 0.49 -30.13
N ASN A 340 -5.88 1.67 -29.63
CA ASN A 340 -4.53 2.06 -29.24
C ASN A 340 -4.49 2.58 -27.81
N VAL A 341 -3.34 2.45 -27.13
CA VAL A 341 -3.11 3.14 -25.86
C VAL A 341 -2.80 4.60 -26.18
N VAL A 342 -3.61 5.51 -25.66
CA VAL A 342 -3.49 6.95 -25.86
C VAL A 342 -3.23 7.62 -24.52
N LEU A 343 -2.16 8.40 -24.44
CA LEU A 343 -1.82 9.23 -23.29
C LEU A 343 -2.32 10.65 -23.58
N SER A 344 -3.61 10.91 -23.30
CA SER A 344 -4.23 12.21 -23.58
C SER A 344 -3.77 13.25 -22.56
N ASP A 345 -3.32 14.42 -23.03
CA ASP A 345 -2.87 15.55 -22.20
C ASP A 345 -3.98 16.09 -21.26
N ASP A 346 -5.24 15.83 -21.58
CA ASP A 346 -6.39 16.21 -20.77
C ASP A 346 -6.72 15.20 -19.64
N ASP A 347 -5.97 14.09 -19.54
CA ASP A 347 -6.23 13.06 -18.54
C ASP A 347 -5.61 13.43 -17.21
N ASP A 348 -6.45 13.86 -16.24
CA ASP A 348 -6.07 14.22 -14.89
C ASP A 348 -5.52 13.07 -14.03
N ILE A 349 -5.75 11.81 -14.43
CA ILE A 349 -5.11 10.65 -13.78
C ILE A 349 -3.66 10.53 -14.24
N LEU A 350 -3.41 10.70 -15.54
CA LEU A 350 -2.06 10.66 -16.09
C LEU A 350 -1.22 11.86 -15.69
N PHE A 351 -1.78 13.05 -15.83
CA PHE A 351 -1.05 14.32 -15.74
C PHE A 351 -1.31 15.12 -14.47
N GLY A 352 -2.15 14.61 -13.57
CA GLY A 352 -2.55 15.30 -12.34
C GLY A 352 -3.66 16.32 -12.56
N ALA A 353 -4.34 16.65 -11.48
CA ALA A 353 -5.47 17.58 -11.52
C ALA A 353 -5.05 18.97 -12.01
N PRO A 354 -5.94 19.73 -12.70
CA PRO A 354 -5.70 21.11 -13.07
C PRO A 354 -5.39 22.00 -11.86
N GLU A 355 -4.61 23.07 -12.06
CA GLU A 355 -4.17 23.97 -10.97
C GLU A 355 -5.32 24.70 -10.27
N ASP A 356 -6.41 24.93 -10.96
CA ASP A 356 -7.64 25.55 -10.45
C ASP A 356 -8.62 24.55 -9.80
N SER A 357 -8.24 23.29 -9.71
CA SER A 357 -9.05 22.23 -9.12
C SER A 357 -8.78 22.09 -7.62
N ASP A 358 -9.83 21.80 -6.84
CA ASP A 358 -9.74 21.42 -5.41
C ASP A 358 -8.89 20.15 -5.18
N PHE A 359 -8.56 19.43 -6.24
CA PHE A 359 -7.75 18.20 -6.22
C PHE A 359 -6.29 18.42 -6.58
N TYR A 360 -5.91 19.65 -6.93
CA TYR A 360 -4.55 19.98 -7.31
C TYR A 360 -3.57 19.84 -6.14
N VAL A 361 -2.46 19.16 -6.39
CA VAL A 361 -1.34 19.07 -5.44
C VAL A 361 -0.11 19.67 -6.11
N ASN A 362 0.31 20.83 -5.64
CA ASN A 362 1.41 21.59 -6.24
C ASN A 362 2.68 20.74 -6.39
N GLY A 363 3.20 20.67 -7.62
CA GLY A 363 4.42 19.96 -7.98
C GLY A 363 4.30 18.44 -8.01
N MET A 364 3.08 17.88 -7.93
CA MET A 364 2.81 16.47 -8.16
C MET A 364 1.90 16.32 -9.37
N GLY A 365 2.43 15.68 -10.42
CA GLY A 365 1.64 15.21 -11.55
C GLY A 365 0.80 13.98 -11.15
N GLY A 366 0.14 13.38 -12.15
CA GLY A 366 -0.54 12.10 -12.00
C GLY A 366 0.42 10.91 -12.05
N VAL A 367 -0.07 9.78 -12.53
CA VAL A 367 0.72 8.54 -12.60
C VAL A 367 1.84 8.57 -13.63
N LEU A 368 1.77 9.43 -14.65
CA LEU A 368 2.80 9.56 -15.70
C LEU A 368 4.02 10.28 -15.13
N ILE A 369 5.12 9.56 -15.01
CA ILE A 369 6.38 10.05 -14.46
C ILE A 369 7.28 10.61 -15.57
N CYS A 370 7.47 9.85 -16.63
CA CYS A 370 8.28 10.26 -17.78
C CYS A 370 7.76 9.62 -19.07
N ILE A 371 8.07 10.29 -20.18
CA ILE A 371 7.73 9.87 -21.54
C ILE A 371 8.86 10.29 -22.48
N ASP A 372 9.24 9.44 -23.44
CA ASP A 372 10.24 9.71 -24.49
C ASP A 372 11.58 10.24 -23.95
N GLY A 373 12.03 9.73 -22.81
CA GLY A 373 13.28 10.17 -22.17
C GLY A 373 13.22 11.51 -21.47
N ASN A 374 12.02 12.08 -21.26
CA ASN A 374 11.80 13.33 -20.56
C ASN A 374 10.90 13.15 -19.36
N MET A 375 11.21 13.83 -18.26
CA MET A 375 10.28 13.95 -17.13
C MET A 375 9.06 14.76 -17.53
N HIS A 376 7.89 14.37 -17.01
CA HIS A 376 6.71 15.19 -17.19
C HIS A 376 6.81 16.50 -16.37
N GLU A 377 6.46 17.63 -16.98
CA GLU A 377 6.66 18.97 -16.41
C GLU A 377 5.94 19.21 -15.05
N LYS A 378 4.81 18.56 -14.81
CA LYS A 378 4.08 18.66 -13.54
C LYS A 378 4.75 17.88 -12.38
N GLN A 379 5.76 17.06 -12.64
CA GLN A 379 6.50 16.30 -11.63
C GLN A 379 7.64 17.12 -10.99
N THR A 380 7.40 18.41 -10.72
CA THR A 380 8.45 19.35 -10.25
C THR A 380 9.03 18.96 -8.90
N ARG A 381 8.24 18.37 -7.99
CA ARG A 381 8.75 17.87 -6.70
C ARG A 381 9.67 16.68 -6.88
N LEU A 382 9.34 15.81 -7.83
CA LEU A 382 10.16 14.64 -8.14
C LEU A 382 11.43 15.05 -8.88
N MET A 383 11.38 16.05 -9.76
CA MET A 383 12.56 16.61 -10.41
C MET A 383 13.60 17.08 -9.39
N GLY A 384 13.16 17.85 -8.38
CA GLY A 384 14.05 18.29 -7.30
C GLY A 384 14.58 17.17 -6.39
N ALA A 385 13.99 15.97 -6.42
CA ALA A 385 14.49 14.81 -5.69
C ALA A 385 15.46 13.94 -6.50
N ILE A 386 15.45 14.11 -7.85
CA ILE A 386 16.30 13.36 -8.80
C ILE A 386 17.61 14.09 -9.07
N GLU A 387 17.61 15.44 -9.06
CA GLU A 387 18.81 16.27 -9.17
C GLU A 387 19.75 16.10 -7.97
#